data_577398fb08adec68282389a59aa61bd5
#
_entry.id   577398fb08adec68282389a59aa61bd5
#
_cell.length_a   1.000
_cell.length_b   1.000
_cell.length_c   1.000
_cell.angle_alpha   90.00
_cell.angle_beta   90.00
_cell.angle_gamma   90.00
#
_symmetry.space_group_name_H-M   'P 1'
#
loop_
_entity.id
_entity.type
_entity.pdbx_description
1 polymer ?
#
loop_
_entity_poly.entity_id
_entity_poly.type
_entity_poly.pdbx_seq_one_letter_code
_entity_poly.pdbx_strand_id
1 'polypeptide(L)'
;MDRKMKIKIVVVTFFLLLFIGAGSYFFTSLNTRGKAAGINLFSLVPSDCSAIFETNDLASLLRELKGKSYGKELTTHGFSLIAKDLIDHFEELTASAPSGLSLRMNKLLISFHSPGTEMDQVLYFPINPGDEKWIEEQIQKKRPIDFPLKSVLYKGKKINICPMGGDLFLCYYKSSGFVAVSYSKRLIEQVIDAHISGNSVLTDKVFGFAKDTKTANGIASLYVKEKQTGWNYLNLKFDDDAINLSGITTDAETSSSFVNAIKEQSPIEPFSGNIFPSSTYYMNQLSISQIQYIAVNSAQTEYDLASYGDDVKATDIQLMYFLKGNVAGSLAGFSFCSDDSIQRPFSLLCIPMQNSMKAEADLRLFMQNRSIKTESTAGGKIQLFYTGNRSYRFYSLPPSTIFSQLSGIKDADLNTYALFYKDKLLLAPDPVSALSYINQIEKGNIIEKDSIYKKNISHVDTHFNSLLMTDLGKLALYPEYRSRLIPDFFSQHMSFFSNFILLNQLVCRDRKVYPNLIFIYKDEK
;
A
#
# COMPACT_ATOMS: atom_id res chain seq x y z
N MET A 1 71.09 38.38 -3.96
CA MET A 1 70.14 37.39 -4.45
C MET A 1 70.29 37.32 -5.96
N ASP A 2 70.74 36.19 -6.47
CA ASP A 2 71.14 35.99 -7.84
C ASP A 2 69.94 36.16 -8.81
N ARG A 3 70.17 36.84 -9.97
CA ARG A 3 69.12 37.14 -10.97
C ARG A 3 68.34 35.88 -11.40
N LYS A 4 69.03 34.74 -11.46
CA LYS A 4 68.41 33.43 -11.75
C LYS A 4 67.46 32.94 -10.65
N MET A 5 67.73 33.30 -9.38
CA MET A 5 66.88 32.93 -8.25
C MET A 5 65.63 33.82 -8.22
N LYS A 6 65.70 35.08 -8.57
CA LYS A 6 64.53 35.98 -8.72
C LYS A 6 63.59 35.53 -9.83
N ILE A 7 64.11 35.07 -10.98
CA ILE A 7 63.30 34.52 -12.08
C ILE A 7 62.61 33.25 -11.66
N LYS A 8 63.31 32.31 -10.97
CA LYS A 8 62.66 31.10 -10.45
C LYS A 8 61.52 31.40 -9.47
N ILE A 9 61.70 32.36 -8.56
CA ILE A 9 60.67 32.73 -7.61
C ILE A 9 59.47 33.33 -8.34
N VAL A 10 59.67 34.22 -9.32
CA VAL A 10 58.57 34.80 -10.11
C VAL A 10 57.78 33.73 -10.88
N VAL A 11 58.50 32.77 -11.50
CA VAL A 11 57.86 31.69 -12.25
C VAL A 11 57.06 30.78 -11.32
N VAL A 12 57.61 30.39 -10.16
CA VAL A 12 56.92 29.56 -9.18
C VAL A 12 55.71 30.29 -8.63
N THR A 13 55.83 31.59 -8.30
CA THR A 13 54.71 32.40 -7.81
C THR A 13 53.61 32.54 -8.87
N PHE A 14 53.98 32.70 -10.15
CA PHE A 14 53.05 32.76 -11.26
C PHE A 14 52.25 31.46 -11.40
N PHE A 15 52.94 30.29 -11.40
CA PHE A 15 52.28 28.97 -11.43
C PHE A 15 51.39 28.77 -10.20
N LEU A 16 51.80 29.16 -9.02
CA LEU A 16 51.03 29.04 -7.79
C LEU A 16 49.74 29.90 -7.84
N LEU A 17 49.82 31.12 -8.36
CA LEU A 17 48.66 31.97 -8.60
C LEU A 17 47.71 31.40 -9.67
N LEU A 18 48.27 30.78 -10.71
CA LEU A 18 47.50 30.14 -11.77
C LEU A 18 46.78 28.87 -11.24
N PHE A 19 47.43 28.09 -10.39
CA PHE A 19 46.81 26.93 -9.72
C PHE A 19 45.71 27.39 -8.72
N ILE A 20 45.93 28.46 -7.94
CA ILE A 20 44.93 29.02 -7.04
C ILE A 20 43.75 29.58 -7.84
N GLY A 21 44.02 30.29 -8.94
CA GLY A 21 42.99 30.81 -9.82
C GLY A 21 42.15 29.73 -10.51
N ALA A 22 42.85 28.72 -11.06
CA ALA A 22 42.17 27.55 -11.64
C ALA A 22 41.41 26.74 -10.59
N GLY A 23 42.02 26.49 -9.43
CA GLY A 23 41.35 25.80 -8.32
C GLY A 23 40.13 26.53 -7.81
N SER A 24 40.24 27.86 -7.65
CA SER A 24 39.09 28.69 -7.28
C SER A 24 38.00 28.74 -8.35
N TYR A 25 38.39 28.81 -9.62
CA TYR A 25 37.45 28.73 -10.74
C TYR A 25 36.76 27.36 -10.82
N PHE A 26 37.49 26.29 -10.66
CA PHE A 26 36.91 24.93 -10.59
C PHE A 26 36.02 24.75 -9.36
N PHE A 27 36.45 25.23 -8.19
CA PHE A 27 35.69 25.15 -6.97
C PHE A 27 34.41 26.01 -7.02
N THR A 28 34.49 27.22 -7.54
CA THR A 28 33.29 28.09 -7.76
C THR A 28 32.40 27.53 -8.86
N SER A 29 32.98 26.97 -9.95
CA SER A 29 32.21 26.33 -11.02
C SER A 29 31.53 25.03 -10.54
N LEU A 30 32.19 24.23 -9.71
CA LEU A 30 31.58 23.06 -9.04
C LEU A 30 30.53 23.50 -8.00
N ASN A 31 30.78 24.55 -7.25
CA ASN A 31 29.88 25.06 -6.22
C ASN A 31 28.67 25.82 -6.81
N THR A 32 28.82 26.51 -7.94
CA THR A 32 27.71 27.11 -8.69
C THR A 32 26.94 26.09 -9.51
N ARG A 33 27.58 25.00 -9.98
CA ARG A 33 26.88 23.86 -10.58
C ARG A 33 26.14 23.00 -9.54
N GLY A 34 26.58 23.01 -8.27
CA GLY A 34 25.92 22.35 -7.14
C GLY A 34 24.82 23.18 -6.47
N LYS A 35 24.80 24.48 -6.71
CA LYS A 35 23.73 25.40 -6.27
C LYS A 35 22.72 25.71 -7.39
N ALA A 36 22.21 24.70 -8.08
CA ALA A 36 20.82 24.77 -8.47
C ALA A 36 20.07 24.86 -7.13
N ALA A 37 19.44 26.00 -6.84
CA ALA A 37 18.55 26.12 -5.69
C ALA A 37 17.61 24.93 -5.80
N GLY A 38 17.85 23.89 -4.97
CA GLY A 38 17.23 22.59 -5.16
C GLY A 38 15.74 22.77 -4.96
N ILE A 39 15.01 22.85 -6.07
CA ILE A 39 13.56 22.89 -5.99
C ILE A 39 13.12 21.62 -5.26
N ASN A 40 12.30 21.79 -4.24
CA ASN A 40 11.69 20.67 -3.57
C ASN A 40 10.62 20.09 -4.50
N LEU A 41 10.89 18.97 -5.18
CA LEU A 41 9.95 18.36 -6.15
C LEU A 41 8.57 18.08 -5.54
N PHE A 42 8.48 17.82 -4.24
CA PHE A 42 7.18 17.65 -3.56
C PHE A 42 6.30 18.91 -3.60
N SER A 43 6.90 20.09 -3.75
CA SER A 43 6.11 21.34 -3.91
C SER A 43 5.36 21.42 -5.25
N LEU A 44 5.63 20.51 -6.17
CA LEU A 44 5.00 20.42 -7.48
C LEU A 44 3.91 19.33 -7.54
N VAL A 45 3.87 18.47 -6.54
CA VAL A 45 2.93 17.33 -6.52
C VAL A 45 1.55 17.82 -6.08
N PRO A 46 0.51 17.63 -6.92
CA PRO A 46 -0.86 17.95 -6.55
C PRO A 46 -1.31 17.24 -5.27
N SER A 47 -2.09 17.91 -4.42
CA SER A 47 -2.52 17.40 -3.12
C SER A 47 -3.50 16.21 -3.18
N ASP A 48 -4.08 15.95 -4.36
CA ASP A 48 -5.02 14.84 -4.61
C ASP A 48 -4.33 13.51 -4.99
N CYS A 49 -2.99 13.45 -4.98
CA CYS A 49 -2.26 12.22 -5.28
C CYS A 49 -2.53 11.12 -4.22
N SER A 50 -2.54 9.87 -4.68
CA SER A 50 -2.76 8.67 -3.85
C SER A 50 -1.46 8.06 -3.34
N ALA A 51 -0.36 8.20 -4.10
CA ALA A 51 0.96 7.73 -3.70
C ALA A 51 2.07 8.54 -4.37
N ILE A 52 3.26 8.51 -3.79
CA ILE A 52 4.46 9.14 -4.33
C ILE A 52 5.63 8.18 -4.18
N PHE A 53 6.25 7.83 -5.29
CA PHE A 53 7.50 7.08 -5.32
C PHE A 53 8.67 8.07 -5.47
N GLU A 54 9.73 7.86 -4.69
CA GLU A 54 10.93 8.69 -4.71
C GLU A 54 12.17 7.81 -4.77
N THR A 55 13.13 8.14 -5.64
CA THR A 55 14.48 7.58 -5.61
C THR A 55 15.53 8.67 -5.78
N ASN A 56 16.68 8.48 -5.14
CA ASN A 56 17.86 9.34 -5.30
C ASN A 56 18.95 8.67 -6.13
N ASP A 57 18.77 7.39 -6.47
CA ASP A 57 19.73 6.61 -7.28
C ASP A 57 18.97 5.63 -8.19
N LEU A 58 18.37 6.17 -9.25
CA LEU A 58 17.63 5.39 -10.25
C LEU A 58 18.51 4.34 -10.94
N ALA A 59 19.76 4.67 -11.23
CA ALA A 59 20.67 3.73 -11.91
C ALA A 59 20.91 2.48 -11.07
N SER A 60 21.13 2.62 -9.77
CA SER A 60 21.27 1.49 -8.85
C SER A 60 19.97 0.73 -8.70
N LEU A 61 18.85 1.44 -8.59
CA LEU A 61 17.51 0.83 -8.52
C LEU A 61 17.22 -0.05 -9.74
N LEU A 62 17.44 0.47 -10.96
CA LEU A 62 17.17 -0.28 -12.20
C LEU A 62 18.08 -1.50 -12.33
N ARG A 63 19.35 -1.38 -11.91
CA ARG A 63 20.29 -2.49 -11.89
C ARG A 63 19.86 -3.58 -10.92
N GLU A 64 19.37 -3.20 -9.75
CA GLU A 64 18.85 -4.12 -8.75
C GLU A 64 17.60 -4.84 -9.26
N LEU A 65 16.65 -4.13 -9.86
CA LEU A 65 15.41 -4.69 -10.40
C LEU A 65 15.63 -5.63 -11.60
N LYS A 66 16.63 -5.38 -12.45
CA LYS A 66 16.92 -6.17 -13.65
C LYS A 66 17.23 -7.64 -13.35
N GLY A 67 17.75 -7.94 -12.15
CA GLY A 67 18.08 -9.31 -11.72
C GLY A 67 16.95 -10.04 -11.00
N LYS A 68 15.81 -9.41 -10.76
CA LYS A 68 14.73 -9.99 -9.95
C LYS A 68 13.73 -10.77 -10.80
N SER A 69 13.09 -11.79 -10.21
CA SER A 69 12.10 -12.63 -10.88
C SER A 69 10.91 -11.83 -11.42
N TYR A 70 10.47 -10.83 -10.68
CA TYR A 70 9.38 -9.91 -11.04
C TYR A 70 9.83 -8.71 -11.91
N GLY A 71 11.11 -8.58 -12.22
CA GLY A 71 11.64 -7.42 -12.95
C GLY A 71 11.02 -7.24 -14.34
N LYS A 72 10.66 -8.34 -15.00
CA LYS A 72 9.98 -8.30 -16.30
C LYS A 72 8.55 -7.77 -16.19
N GLU A 73 7.87 -8.02 -15.10
CA GLU A 73 6.48 -7.59 -14.87
C GLU A 73 6.36 -6.07 -14.86
N LEU A 74 7.36 -5.37 -14.35
CA LEU A 74 7.41 -3.90 -14.33
C LEU A 74 7.36 -3.28 -15.74
N THR A 75 7.81 -4.02 -16.76
CA THR A 75 7.83 -3.55 -18.15
C THR A 75 6.70 -4.13 -19.00
N THR A 76 6.09 -5.24 -18.57
CA THR A 76 5.12 -6.00 -19.36
C THR A 76 3.67 -5.64 -19.00
N HIS A 77 3.37 -5.51 -17.71
CA HIS A 77 2.01 -5.19 -17.25
C HIS A 77 1.85 -3.69 -17.00
N GLY A 78 0.72 -3.13 -17.46
CA GLY A 78 0.40 -1.70 -17.48
C GLY A 78 0.27 -1.04 -16.10
N PHE A 79 1.34 -1.12 -15.31
CA PHE A 79 1.43 -0.43 -14.01
C PHE A 79 1.60 1.08 -14.21
N SER A 80 2.53 1.46 -15.11
CA SER A 80 2.84 2.86 -15.41
C SER A 80 3.54 2.97 -16.75
N LEU A 81 2.93 3.61 -17.74
CA LEU A 81 3.56 3.87 -19.04
C LEU A 81 4.83 4.71 -18.89
N ILE A 82 4.81 5.70 -18.00
CA ILE A 82 5.95 6.60 -17.81
C ILE A 82 7.13 5.91 -17.12
N ALA A 83 6.87 4.99 -16.19
CA ALA A 83 7.91 4.18 -15.57
C ALA A 83 8.49 3.17 -16.56
N LYS A 84 7.64 2.56 -17.40
CA LYS A 84 8.06 1.67 -18.47
C LYS A 84 9.01 2.38 -19.45
N ASP A 85 8.59 3.53 -19.99
CA ASP A 85 9.42 4.31 -20.92
C ASP A 85 10.77 4.71 -20.28
N LEU A 86 10.75 5.05 -18.99
CA LEU A 86 11.95 5.39 -18.25
C LEU A 86 12.88 4.17 -18.14
N ILE A 87 12.37 2.99 -17.79
CA ILE A 87 13.15 1.75 -17.67
C ILE A 87 13.75 1.37 -19.02
N ASP A 88 12.95 1.39 -20.08
CA ASP A 88 13.33 0.96 -21.43
C ASP A 88 14.41 1.87 -22.04
N HIS A 89 14.45 3.14 -21.68
CA HIS A 89 15.32 4.14 -22.31
C HIS A 89 16.37 4.78 -21.40
N PHE A 90 16.39 4.47 -20.11
CA PHE A 90 17.25 5.16 -19.13
C PHE A 90 18.75 5.04 -19.48
N GLU A 91 19.22 3.86 -19.89
CA GLU A 91 20.63 3.64 -20.24
C GLU A 91 21.02 4.51 -21.46
N GLU A 92 20.17 4.57 -22.51
CA GLU A 92 20.38 5.40 -23.70
C GLU A 92 20.39 6.90 -23.35
N LEU A 93 19.41 7.33 -22.54
CA LEU A 93 19.29 8.72 -22.09
C LEU A 93 20.51 9.15 -21.27
N THR A 94 20.92 8.34 -20.30
CA THR A 94 22.06 8.70 -19.43
C THR A 94 23.40 8.64 -20.14
N ALA A 95 23.60 7.72 -21.09
CA ALA A 95 24.82 7.63 -21.89
C ALA A 95 25.04 8.86 -22.79
N SER A 96 23.94 9.44 -23.30
CA SER A 96 23.97 10.63 -24.18
C SER A 96 23.85 11.95 -23.43
N ALA A 97 23.49 11.92 -22.13
CA ALA A 97 23.26 13.11 -21.33
C ALA A 97 24.58 13.81 -20.94
N PRO A 98 24.58 15.17 -20.88
CA PRO A 98 25.67 15.90 -20.24
C PRO A 98 25.93 15.37 -18.81
N SER A 99 27.18 15.26 -18.41
CA SER A 99 27.58 14.60 -17.14
C SER A 99 26.82 15.10 -15.89
N GLY A 100 26.57 16.39 -15.81
CA GLY A 100 25.79 16.97 -14.70
C GLY A 100 24.30 16.65 -14.75
N LEU A 101 23.71 16.47 -15.95
CA LEU A 101 22.31 16.10 -16.11
C LEU A 101 22.08 14.62 -15.79
N SER A 102 22.98 13.73 -16.23
CA SER A 102 22.94 12.31 -15.88
C SER A 102 22.86 12.09 -14.38
N LEU A 103 23.66 12.82 -13.57
CA LEU A 103 23.58 12.75 -12.11
C LEU A 103 22.25 13.25 -11.54
N ARG A 104 21.64 14.27 -12.16
CA ARG A 104 20.34 14.81 -11.71
C ARG A 104 19.19 13.86 -12.07
N MET A 105 19.23 13.23 -13.24
CA MET A 105 18.22 12.26 -13.68
C MET A 105 18.16 11.01 -12.77
N ASN A 106 19.21 10.74 -11.99
CA ASN A 106 19.18 9.71 -10.96
C ASN A 106 18.22 10.04 -9.80
N LYS A 107 17.87 11.32 -9.62
CA LYS A 107 16.92 11.76 -8.60
C LYS A 107 15.58 12.03 -9.27
N LEU A 108 14.61 11.23 -8.96
CA LEU A 108 13.28 11.40 -9.51
C LEU A 108 12.18 11.16 -8.48
N LEU A 109 11.01 11.65 -8.82
CA LEU A 109 9.79 11.46 -8.08
C LEU A 109 8.69 11.12 -9.09
N ILE A 110 7.84 10.13 -8.76
CA ILE A 110 6.64 9.79 -9.52
C ILE A 110 5.45 9.92 -8.58
N SER A 111 4.46 10.73 -8.94
CA SER A 111 3.18 10.79 -8.24
C SER A 111 2.10 10.02 -8.99
N PHE A 112 1.24 9.33 -8.25
CA PHE A 112 0.13 8.51 -8.73
C PHE A 112 -1.19 9.19 -8.37
N HIS A 113 -2.12 9.24 -9.33
CA HIS A 113 -3.37 9.97 -9.20
C HIS A 113 -4.58 9.10 -9.55
N SER A 114 -5.77 9.55 -9.11
CA SER A 114 -7.03 8.90 -9.52
C SER A 114 -7.37 9.24 -10.99
N PRO A 115 -7.99 8.28 -11.70
CA PRO A 115 -8.55 7.00 -11.27
C PRO A 115 -7.54 5.85 -11.11
N GLY A 116 -6.24 6.03 -11.36
CA GLY A 116 -5.21 5.01 -11.17
C GLY A 116 -4.96 4.14 -12.40
N THR A 117 -5.19 4.69 -13.59
CA THR A 117 -4.80 4.02 -14.85
C THR A 117 -3.28 4.12 -15.06
N GLU A 118 -2.75 3.37 -16.01
CA GLU A 118 -1.33 3.41 -16.37
C GLU A 118 -0.85 4.77 -16.92
N MET A 119 -1.76 5.71 -17.17
CA MET A 119 -1.48 7.08 -17.63
C MET A 119 -1.61 8.13 -16.50
N ASP A 120 -2.15 7.76 -15.35
CA ASP A 120 -2.45 8.71 -14.28
C ASP A 120 -1.25 8.93 -13.34
N GLN A 121 -0.07 9.11 -13.93
CA GLN A 121 1.15 9.42 -13.19
C GLN A 121 1.83 10.67 -13.72
N VAL A 122 2.62 11.30 -12.86
CA VAL A 122 3.52 12.38 -13.24
C VAL A 122 4.93 12.06 -12.77
N LEU A 123 5.89 12.12 -13.68
CA LEU A 123 7.31 12.03 -13.41
C LEU A 123 7.90 13.44 -13.24
N TYR A 124 8.68 13.62 -12.21
CA TYR A 124 9.40 14.88 -11.94
C TYR A 124 10.89 14.60 -11.80
N PHE A 125 11.72 15.43 -12.41
CA PHE A 125 13.15 15.39 -12.19
C PHE A 125 13.76 16.79 -12.24
N PRO A 126 14.85 17.04 -11.47
CA PRO A 126 15.50 18.34 -11.42
C PRO A 126 16.38 18.56 -12.66
N ILE A 127 16.39 19.80 -13.14
CA ILE A 127 17.25 20.26 -14.25
C ILE A 127 17.95 21.54 -13.88
N ASN A 128 19.01 21.86 -14.61
CA ASN A 128 19.66 23.18 -14.57
C ASN A 128 19.31 24.00 -15.81
N PRO A 129 19.49 25.31 -15.77
CA PRO A 129 19.47 26.13 -16.98
C PRO A 129 20.45 25.58 -18.02
N GLY A 130 20.00 25.38 -19.25
CA GLY A 130 20.78 24.79 -20.33
C GLY A 130 20.53 23.30 -20.60
N ASP A 131 20.00 22.54 -19.63
CA ASP A 131 19.60 21.13 -19.85
C ASP A 131 18.34 21.02 -20.74
N GLU A 132 17.54 22.07 -20.76
CA GLU A 132 16.23 22.11 -21.45
C GLU A 132 16.33 21.74 -22.93
N LYS A 133 17.39 22.23 -23.60
CA LYS A 133 17.60 21.96 -25.05
C LYS A 133 17.84 20.48 -25.31
N TRP A 134 18.69 19.85 -24.50
CA TRP A 134 18.98 18.42 -24.64
C TRP A 134 17.70 17.58 -24.40
N ILE A 135 16.91 17.92 -23.37
CA ILE A 135 15.65 17.21 -23.06
C ILE A 135 14.68 17.33 -24.25
N GLU A 136 14.52 18.53 -24.82
CA GLU A 136 13.70 18.73 -26.01
C GLU A 136 14.18 17.91 -27.20
N GLU A 137 15.48 17.84 -27.42
CA GLU A 137 16.08 17.00 -28.49
C GLU A 137 15.80 15.51 -28.27
N GLN A 138 15.86 14.98 -27.04
CA GLN A 138 15.53 13.58 -26.77
C GLN A 138 14.04 13.29 -26.98
N ILE A 139 13.16 14.14 -26.53
CA ILE A 139 11.71 14.02 -26.75
C ILE A 139 11.40 14.06 -28.26
N GLN A 140 12.05 14.96 -29.00
CA GLN A 140 11.87 15.08 -30.46
C GLN A 140 12.35 13.82 -31.21
N LYS A 141 13.43 13.17 -30.79
CA LYS A 141 13.93 11.92 -31.40
C LYS A 141 12.95 10.76 -31.28
N LYS A 142 12.16 10.71 -30.22
CA LYS A 142 11.15 9.64 -29.98
C LYS A 142 9.82 9.90 -30.69
N ARG A 143 9.64 11.08 -31.24
CA ARG A 143 8.41 11.48 -31.95
C ARG A 143 8.34 10.88 -33.35
N PRO A 144 7.17 10.41 -33.82
CA PRO A 144 6.95 10.10 -35.22
C PRO A 144 7.17 11.35 -36.09
N ILE A 145 7.86 11.20 -37.23
CA ILE A 145 8.34 12.30 -38.09
C ILE A 145 7.19 13.19 -38.59
N ASP A 146 6.02 12.62 -38.83
CA ASP A 146 4.89 13.28 -39.47
C ASP A 146 4.02 14.12 -38.52
N PHE A 147 4.27 14.12 -37.22
CA PHE A 147 3.44 14.83 -36.25
C PHE A 147 4.18 16.00 -35.59
N PRO A 148 3.71 17.26 -35.78
CA PRO A 148 4.35 18.43 -35.19
C PRO A 148 4.15 18.46 -33.65
N LEU A 149 5.15 18.99 -32.94
CA LEU A 149 5.02 19.33 -31.53
C LEU A 149 3.96 20.44 -31.39
N LYS A 150 2.94 20.19 -30.58
CA LYS A 150 1.93 21.20 -30.21
C LYS A 150 2.25 21.78 -28.84
N SER A 151 1.86 23.01 -28.62
CA SER A 151 1.92 23.65 -27.31
C SER A 151 0.64 24.40 -27.00
N VAL A 152 0.23 24.36 -25.74
CA VAL A 152 -0.96 25.04 -25.23
C VAL A 152 -0.55 25.89 -24.04
N LEU A 153 -1.13 27.06 -23.91
CA LEU A 153 -0.97 27.93 -22.75
C LEU A 153 -2.03 27.59 -21.70
N TYR A 154 -1.59 27.35 -20.48
CA TYR A 154 -2.44 27.18 -19.30
C TYR A 154 -1.96 28.11 -18.20
N LYS A 155 -2.81 29.03 -17.75
CA LYS A 155 -2.47 30.06 -16.74
C LYS A 155 -1.12 30.78 -17.01
N GLY A 156 -0.86 31.11 -18.29
CA GLY A 156 0.38 31.76 -18.73
C GLY A 156 1.63 30.86 -18.77
N LYS A 157 1.49 29.56 -18.50
CA LYS A 157 2.56 28.56 -18.61
C LYS A 157 2.36 27.69 -19.85
N LYS A 158 3.46 27.31 -20.48
CA LYS A 158 3.45 26.51 -21.71
C LYS A 158 3.47 25.02 -21.38
N ILE A 159 2.44 24.29 -21.83
CA ILE A 159 2.41 22.84 -21.85
C ILE A 159 2.80 22.40 -23.26
N ASN A 160 3.81 21.56 -23.37
CA ASN A 160 4.19 20.95 -24.63
C ASN A 160 3.54 19.57 -24.74
N ILE A 161 3.00 19.24 -25.93
CA ILE A 161 2.28 18.01 -26.20
C ILE A 161 2.97 17.32 -27.38
N CYS A 162 3.54 16.14 -27.13
CA CYS A 162 4.29 15.35 -28.10
C CYS A 162 3.53 14.07 -28.40
N PRO A 163 3.11 13.83 -29.65
CA PRO A 163 2.56 12.54 -30.06
C PRO A 163 3.62 11.45 -29.95
N MET A 164 3.27 10.29 -29.37
CA MET A 164 4.19 9.16 -29.16
C MET A 164 3.86 7.94 -30.02
N GLY A 165 2.77 8.01 -30.80
CA GLY A 165 2.24 6.90 -31.59
C GLY A 165 0.96 6.34 -31.00
N GLY A 166 0.10 5.76 -31.85
CA GLY A 166 -1.27 5.42 -31.45
C GLY A 166 -2.02 6.68 -30.99
N ASP A 167 -2.82 6.54 -29.96
CA ASP A 167 -3.56 7.66 -29.35
C ASP A 167 -2.85 8.24 -28.11
N LEU A 168 -1.52 7.97 -27.97
CA LEU A 168 -0.75 8.43 -26.81
C LEU A 168 -0.10 9.79 -27.07
N PHE A 169 -0.23 10.68 -26.08
CA PHE A 169 0.34 12.02 -26.09
C PHE A 169 1.15 12.27 -24.82
N LEU A 170 2.47 12.43 -24.95
CA LEU A 170 3.32 12.84 -23.85
C LEU A 170 3.21 14.35 -23.64
N CYS A 171 2.71 14.74 -22.47
CA CYS A 171 2.59 16.14 -22.07
C CYS A 171 3.71 16.48 -21.08
N TYR A 172 4.37 17.63 -21.27
CA TYR A 172 5.37 18.06 -20.31
C TYR A 172 5.34 19.57 -20.06
N TYR A 173 5.67 19.90 -18.82
CA TYR A 173 5.88 21.27 -18.36
C TYR A 173 7.30 21.40 -17.82
N LYS A 174 8.01 22.42 -18.31
CA LYS A 174 9.35 22.76 -17.84
C LYS A 174 9.38 24.16 -17.25
N SER A 175 10.13 24.32 -16.20
CA SER A 175 10.43 25.61 -15.58
C SER A 175 11.86 25.60 -15.06
N SER A 176 12.36 26.75 -14.59
CA SER A 176 13.72 26.79 -14.05
C SER A 176 13.83 25.82 -12.86
N GLY A 177 14.67 24.80 -12.99
CA GLY A 177 14.96 23.84 -11.95
C GLY A 177 14.26 22.48 -12.04
N PHE A 178 13.25 22.29 -12.89
CA PHE A 178 12.56 20.99 -13.02
C PHE A 178 11.88 20.78 -14.38
N VAL A 179 11.60 19.50 -14.65
CA VAL A 179 10.66 19.06 -15.68
C VAL A 179 9.63 18.14 -15.02
N ALA A 180 8.36 18.30 -15.39
CA ALA A 180 7.27 17.41 -15.09
C ALA A 180 6.71 16.80 -16.37
N VAL A 181 6.52 15.49 -16.41
CA VAL A 181 6.10 14.73 -17.60
C VAL A 181 4.95 13.79 -17.25
N SER A 182 3.94 13.71 -18.11
CA SER A 182 2.78 12.81 -17.95
C SER A 182 2.15 12.46 -19.30
N TYR A 183 1.50 11.32 -19.39
CA TYR A 183 0.59 11.00 -20.49
C TYR A 183 -0.79 11.65 -20.33
N SER A 184 -1.06 12.29 -19.18
CA SER A 184 -2.28 13.03 -18.90
C SER A 184 -2.04 14.54 -18.90
N LYS A 185 -2.62 15.25 -19.89
CA LYS A 185 -2.57 16.73 -19.93
C LYS A 185 -3.17 17.35 -18.66
N ARG A 186 -4.27 16.77 -18.15
CA ARG A 186 -4.95 17.21 -16.90
C ARG A 186 -3.98 17.23 -15.72
N LEU A 187 -3.14 16.23 -15.59
CA LEU A 187 -2.17 16.17 -14.49
C LEU A 187 -1.09 17.24 -14.63
N ILE A 188 -0.63 17.54 -15.85
CA ILE A 188 0.32 18.65 -16.07
C ILE A 188 -0.32 20.01 -15.74
N GLU A 189 -1.61 20.21 -16.01
CA GLU A 189 -2.35 21.39 -15.57
C GLU A 189 -2.40 21.50 -14.04
N GLN A 190 -2.65 20.40 -13.34
CA GLN A 190 -2.61 20.36 -11.86
C GLN A 190 -1.21 20.62 -11.29
N VAL A 191 -0.14 20.13 -11.93
CA VAL A 191 1.24 20.48 -11.56
C VAL A 191 1.50 21.98 -11.68
N ILE A 192 1.02 22.61 -12.75
CA ILE A 192 1.12 24.05 -12.93
C ILE A 192 0.34 24.78 -11.83
N ASP A 193 -0.84 24.29 -11.47
CA ASP A 193 -1.64 24.83 -10.39
C ASP A 193 -0.91 24.76 -9.04
N ALA A 194 -0.35 23.59 -8.71
CA ALA A 194 0.46 23.43 -7.50
C ALA A 194 1.69 24.38 -7.50
N HIS A 195 2.38 24.49 -8.63
CA HIS A 195 3.55 25.36 -8.77
C HIS A 195 3.22 26.86 -8.59
N ILE A 196 2.06 27.32 -9.12
CA ILE A 196 1.67 28.74 -9.04
C ILE A 196 1.07 29.09 -7.68
N SER A 197 0.17 28.23 -7.17
CA SER A 197 -0.60 28.49 -5.94
C SER A 197 0.15 28.09 -4.67
N GLY A 198 1.17 27.22 -4.77
CA GLY A 198 1.80 26.57 -3.62
C GLY A 198 0.94 25.48 -2.97
N ASN A 199 -0.24 25.17 -3.51
CA ASN A 199 -1.13 24.12 -3.00
C ASN A 199 -0.67 22.75 -3.52
N SER A 200 0.29 22.17 -2.84
CA SER A 200 0.88 20.88 -3.14
C SER A 200 0.67 19.89 -2.00
N VAL A 201 1.12 18.67 -2.15
CA VAL A 201 1.14 17.66 -1.10
C VAL A 201 1.81 18.16 0.21
N LEU A 202 2.72 19.12 0.12
CA LEU A 202 3.38 19.73 1.29
C LEU A 202 2.43 20.54 2.19
N THR A 203 1.25 20.92 1.69
CA THR A 203 0.24 21.60 2.51
C THR A 203 -0.50 20.62 3.43
N ASP A 204 -0.42 19.32 3.15
CA ASP A 204 -0.95 18.28 4.02
C ASP A 204 0.03 18.03 5.18
N LYS A 205 -0.41 18.36 6.40
CA LYS A 205 0.41 18.21 7.62
C LYS A 205 0.80 16.76 7.87
N VAL A 206 -0.10 15.81 7.57
CA VAL A 206 0.15 14.36 7.77
C VAL A 206 1.26 13.91 6.82
N PHE A 207 1.26 14.39 5.56
CA PHE A 207 2.36 14.14 4.63
C PHE A 207 3.69 14.72 5.14
N GLY A 208 3.67 15.92 5.71
CA GLY A 208 4.86 16.54 6.30
C GLY A 208 5.51 15.62 7.34
N PHE A 209 4.74 15.09 8.28
CA PHE A 209 5.24 14.11 9.26
C PHE A 209 5.77 12.83 8.62
N ALA A 210 5.04 12.25 7.65
CA ALA A 210 5.49 11.05 6.95
C ALA A 210 6.84 11.27 6.26
N LYS A 211 7.04 12.43 5.64
CA LYS A 211 8.31 12.80 5.00
C LYS A 211 9.45 12.96 6.01
N ASP A 212 9.18 13.52 7.17
CA ASP A 212 10.19 13.76 8.21
C ASP A 212 10.64 12.45 8.89
N THR A 213 9.86 11.37 8.79
CA THR A 213 10.24 10.03 9.29
C THR A 213 11.18 9.29 8.35
N LYS A 214 11.49 9.84 7.17
CA LYS A 214 12.37 9.22 6.18
C LYS A 214 13.75 8.90 6.77
N THR A 215 14.12 7.61 6.70
CA THR A 215 15.46 7.16 7.05
C THR A 215 16.40 7.24 5.83
N ALA A 216 17.64 7.64 6.04
CA ALA A 216 18.59 7.97 4.96
C ALA A 216 19.06 6.78 4.09
N ASN A 217 18.71 5.54 4.43
CA ASN A 217 19.40 4.33 3.96
C ASN A 217 18.69 3.54 2.86
N GLY A 218 17.60 4.04 2.25
CA GLY A 218 16.88 3.33 1.20
C GLY A 218 17.23 3.83 -0.21
N ILE A 219 17.35 2.93 -1.19
CA ILE A 219 17.49 3.27 -2.62
C ILE A 219 16.20 3.94 -3.13
N ALA A 220 15.06 3.50 -2.64
CA ALA A 220 13.75 4.02 -3.00
C ALA A 220 12.81 4.13 -1.79
N SER A 221 11.86 5.04 -1.90
CA SER A 221 10.83 5.30 -0.88
C SER A 221 9.47 5.39 -1.55
N LEU A 222 8.44 4.89 -0.86
CA LEU A 222 7.04 5.02 -1.26
C LEU A 222 6.26 5.72 -0.15
N TYR A 223 5.56 6.78 -0.51
CA TYR A 223 4.57 7.42 0.36
C TYR A 223 3.20 7.00 -0.14
N VAL A 224 2.38 6.43 0.70
CA VAL A 224 1.03 5.97 0.35
C VAL A 224 0.01 6.67 1.21
N LYS A 225 -1.02 7.22 0.57
CA LYS A 225 -2.17 7.81 1.26
C LYS A 225 -3.22 6.73 1.49
N GLU A 226 -3.52 6.48 2.73
CA GLU A 226 -4.55 5.54 3.15
C GLU A 226 -5.69 6.28 3.84
N LYS A 227 -6.92 5.81 3.63
CA LYS A 227 -8.11 6.41 4.26
C LYS A 227 -8.06 6.29 5.78
N GLN A 228 -7.46 5.20 6.28
CA GLN A 228 -7.47 4.89 7.70
C GLN A 228 -6.25 5.40 8.46
N THR A 229 -5.08 5.47 7.82
CA THR A 229 -3.81 5.83 8.47
C THR A 229 -3.26 7.18 8.03
N GLY A 230 -3.88 7.83 7.04
CA GLY A 230 -3.35 9.02 6.39
C GLY A 230 -2.14 8.69 5.52
N TRP A 231 -1.08 9.49 5.59
CA TRP A 231 0.14 9.23 4.83
C TRP A 231 1.09 8.31 5.59
N ASN A 232 1.53 7.23 4.95
CA ASN A 232 2.57 6.33 5.43
C ASN A 232 3.82 6.48 4.58
N TYR A 233 4.98 6.59 5.25
CA TYR A 233 6.29 6.47 4.63
C TYR A 233 6.75 5.01 4.69
N LEU A 234 7.17 4.47 3.55
CA LEU A 234 7.64 3.11 3.40
C LEU A 234 8.99 3.11 2.67
N ASN A 235 9.99 2.52 3.29
CA ASN A 235 11.28 2.26 2.67
C ASN A 235 11.22 0.95 1.88
N LEU A 236 11.69 0.96 0.62
CA LEU A 236 11.67 -0.20 -0.25
C LEU A 236 13.00 -0.95 -0.21
N LYS A 237 12.90 -2.27 -0.14
CA LYS A 237 14.00 -3.21 -0.32
C LYS A 237 13.56 -4.30 -1.29
N PHE A 238 14.42 -4.65 -2.25
CA PHE A 238 14.13 -5.59 -3.32
C PHE A 238 14.92 -6.89 -3.10
N ASP A 239 14.25 -7.95 -2.68
CA ASP A 239 14.82 -9.30 -2.63
C ASP A 239 14.54 -10.04 -3.95
N ASP A 240 15.08 -11.25 -4.17
CA ASP A 240 15.02 -11.92 -5.47
C ASP A 240 13.62 -12.25 -5.94
N ASP A 241 12.74 -12.57 -5.00
CA ASP A 241 11.33 -12.95 -5.24
C ASP A 241 10.35 -12.11 -4.42
N ALA A 242 10.80 -11.06 -3.73
CA ALA A 242 9.95 -10.25 -2.88
C ALA A 242 10.31 -8.76 -2.89
N ILE A 243 9.29 -7.92 -2.74
CA ILE A 243 9.42 -6.48 -2.51
C ILE A 243 9.00 -6.21 -1.08
N ASN A 244 9.95 -5.76 -0.26
CA ASN A 244 9.71 -5.44 1.15
C ASN A 244 9.55 -3.93 1.33
N LEU A 245 8.49 -3.52 2.00
CA LEU A 245 8.19 -2.15 2.33
C LEU A 245 8.04 -2.03 3.84
N SER A 246 8.92 -1.29 4.48
CA SER A 246 8.89 -1.10 5.93
C SER A 246 8.89 0.37 6.29
N GLY A 247 8.15 0.73 7.35
CA GLY A 247 8.01 2.13 7.73
C GLY A 247 7.54 2.33 9.16
N ILE A 248 7.10 3.55 9.42
CA ILE A 248 6.51 3.94 10.69
C ILE A 248 5.23 4.70 10.35
N THR A 249 4.11 4.37 10.99
CA THR A 249 2.91 5.18 10.88
C THR A 249 3.09 6.50 11.60
N THR A 250 2.55 7.55 11.04
CA THR A 250 2.64 8.87 11.65
C THR A 250 1.79 8.94 12.92
N ASP A 251 2.37 9.49 14.00
CA ASP A 251 1.66 9.78 15.26
C ASP A 251 0.82 11.08 15.19
N ALA A 252 0.33 11.45 14.01
CA ALA A 252 -0.52 12.61 13.90
C ALA A 252 -1.76 12.44 14.78
N GLU A 253 -2.22 13.51 15.41
CA GLU A 253 -3.50 13.55 16.15
C GLU A 253 -4.69 13.07 15.31
N THR A 254 -4.48 12.96 14.00
CA THR A 254 -5.38 12.46 12.95
C THR A 254 -5.12 11.01 12.58
N SER A 255 -4.26 10.26 13.32
CA SER A 255 -4.08 8.83 13.03
C SER A 255 -5.42 8.12 13.13
N SER A 256 -5.68 7.24 12.17
CA SER A 256 -6.97 6.56 12.06
C SER A 256 -7.33 5.84 13.35
N SER A 257 -8.60 5.72 13.55
CA SER A 257 -9.18 4.94 14.62
C SER A 257 -8.61 3.53 14.72
N PHE A 258 -8.29 2.87 13.58
CA PHE A 258 -7.72 1.53 13.56
C PHE A 258 -6.28 1.49 14.09
N VAL A 259 -5.41 2.42 13.70
CA VAL A 259 -4.03 2.49 14.23
C VAL A 259 -4.03 2.73 15.73
N ASN A 260 -4.91 3.61 16.21
CA ASN A 260 -5.06 3.85 17.65
C ASN A 260 -5.56 2.60 18.39
N ALA A 261 -6.48 1.84 17.77
CA ALA A 261 -6.92 0.57 18.32
C ALA A 261 -5.80 -0.46 18.41
N ILE A 262 -4.95 -0.55 17.40
CA ILE A 262 -3.79 -1.46 17.37
C ILE A 262 -2.77 -1.10 18.45
N LYS A 263 -2.55 0.17 18.75
CA LYS A 263 -1.64 0.63 19.83
C LYS A 263 -2.02 0.11 21.21
N GLU A 264 -3.29 -0.16 21.45
CA GLU A 264 -3.81 -0.64 22.72
C GLU A 264 -3.84 -2.18 22.84
N GLN A 265 -3.46 -2.91 21.76
CA GLN A 265 -3.46 -4.36 21.73
C GLN A 265 -2.11 -4.94 22.15
N SER A 266 -2.13 -6.06 22.88
CA SER A 266 -0.92 -6.87 23.10
C SER A 266 -0.58 -7.65 21.84
N PRO A 267 0.71 -7.82 21.49
CA PRO A 267 1.11 -8.64 20.35
C PRO A 267 0.68 -10.11 20.52
N ILE A 268 0.40 -10.78 19.42
CA ILE A 268 0.05 -12.21 19.35
C ILE A 268 1.03 -12.96 18.45
N GLU A 269 1.11 -14.27 18.64
CA GLU A 269 1.79 -15.18 17.71
C GLU A 269 0.87 -15.55 16.54
N PRO A 270 1.42 -15.94 15.37
CA PRO A 270 0.62 -16.46 14.27
C PRO A 270 -0.25 -17.64 14.69
N PHE A 271 -1.48 -17.68 14.22
CA PHE A 271 -2.30 -18.88 14.35
C PHE A 271 -1.62 -20.05 13.63
N SER A 272 -1.73 -21.23 14.20
CA SER A 272 -1.30 -22.45 13.51
C SER A 272 -2.04 -22.62 12.18
N GLY A 273 -1.30 -22.99 11.13
CA GLY A 273 -1.87 -23.24 9.80
C GLY A 273 -2.92 -24.36 9.77
N ASN A 274 -3.06 -25.13 10.85
CA ASN A 274 -4.05 -26.20 10.96
C ASN A 274 -5.50 -25.71 11.10
N ILE A 275 -5.73 -24.42 11.35
CA ILE A 275 -7.08 -23.85 11.40
C ILE A 275 -7.54 -23.27 10.04
N PHE A 276 -6.65 -23.16 9.06
CA PHE A 276 -6.99 -22.62 7.75
C PHE A 276 -7.11 -23.72 6.71
N PRO A 277 -8.21 -23.78 5.92
CA PRO A 277 -8.29 -24.65 4.76
C PRO A 277 -7.13 -24.45 3.78
N SER A 278 -6.73 -25.51 3.06
CA SER A 278 -5.64 -25.45 2.07
C SER A 278 -5.92 -24.46 0.93
N SER A 279 -7.19 -24.25 0.62
CA SER A 279 -7.67 -23.31 -0.41
C SER A 279 -7.81 -21.86 0.08
N THR A 280 -7.35 -21.53 1.29
CA THR A 280 -7.39 -20.17 1.83
C THR A 280 -6.52 -19.24 0.98
N TYR A 281 -7.12 -18.14 0.53
CA TYR A 281 -6.42 -17.12 -0.27
C TYR A 281 -6.38 -15.74 0.40
N TYR A 282 -7.18 -15.54 1.46
CA TYR A 282 -7.21 -14.36 2.30
C TYR A 282 -7.26 -14.80 3.74
N MET A 283 -6.41 -14.25 4.59
CA MET A 283 -6.49 -14.37 6.04
C MET A 283 -6.06 -13.08 6.72
N ASN A 284 -6.81 -12.69 7.72
CA ASN A 284 -6.53 -11.56 8.60
C ASN A 284 -6.51 -12.05 10.04
N GLN A 285 -5.38 -11.95 10.70
CA GLN A 285 -5.20 -12.30 12.11
C GLN A 285 -5.05 -11.01 12.91
N LEU A 286 -5.80 -10.87 13.97
CA LEU A 286 -5.87 -9.63 14.73
C LEU A 286 -5.80 -9.91 16.23
N SER A 287 -4.97 -9.14 16.92
CA SER A 287 -5.02 -9.06 18.39
C SER A 287 -6.27 -8.31 18.84
N ILE A 288 -6.98 -8.89 19.76
CA ILE A 288 -8.20 -8.34 20.37
C ILE A 288 -8.15 -8.39 21.90
N SER A 289 -6.95 -8.31 22.46
CA SER A 289 -6.75 -8.27 23.93
C SER A 289 -7.56 -7.15 24.59
N GLN A 290 -7.80 -6.05 23.85
CA GLN A 290 -8.64 -4.92 24.22
C GLN A 290 -9.68 -4.65 23.14
N ILE A 291 -10.59 -5.62 22.94
CA ILE A 291 -11.54 -5.61 21.81
C ILE A 291 -12.45 -4.37 21.76
N GLN A 292 -12.74 -3.74 22.92
CA GLN A 292 -13.52 -2.52 22.98
C GLN A 292 -12.93 -1.37 22.15
N TYR A 293 -11.62 -1.27 22.04
CA TYR A 293 -10.98 -0.23 21.23
C TYR A 293 -11.14 -0.50 19.73
N ILE A 294 -11.14 -1.76 19.33
CA ILE A 294 -11.35 -2.13 17.92
C ILE A 294 -12.77 -1.78 17.49
N ALA A 295 -13.76 -2.07 18.34
CA ALA A 295 -15.15 -1.78 18.06
C ALA A 295 -15.47 -0.29 17.93
N VAL A 296 -15.05 0.50 18.91
CA VAL A 296 -15.29 1.96 18.90
C VAL A 296 -14.65 2.58 17.67
N ASN A 297 -13.49 2.11 17.29
CA ASN A 297 -12.72 2.68 16.21
C ASN A 297 -13.14 2.17 14.83
N SER A 298 -13.66 0.96 14.70
CA SER A 298 -14.27 0.51 13.44
C SER A 298 -15.63 1.20 13.20
N ALA A 299 -16.32 1.59 14.27
CA ALA A 299 -17.57 2.38 14.18
C ALA A 299 -17.36 3.81 13.66
N GLN A 300 -16.15 4.36 13.77
CA GLN A 300 -15.80 5.70 13.29
C GLN A 300 -15.37 5.75 11.81
N THR A 301 -15.34 4.64 11.08
CA THR A 301 -15.31 4.69 9.62
C THR A 301 -16.69 5.14 9.11
N GLU A 302 -16.88 6.44 9.18
CA GLU A 302 -18.12 7.23 9.17
C GLU A 302 -19.07 6.99 8.00
N TYR A 303 -18.61 6.37 6.91
CA TYR A 303 -19.41 6.31 5.68
C TYR A 303 -20.38 5.13 5.59
N ASP A 304 -20.10 4.00 6.28
CA ASP A 304 -20.96 2.80 6.16
C ASP A 304 -21.92 2.64 7.36
N LEU A 305 -21.53 3.06 8.56
CA LEU A 305 -22.35 2.88 9.77
C LEU A 305 -23.45 3.92 9.95
N ALA A 306 -23.30 5.10 9.37
CA ALA A 306 -24.38 6.10 9.34
C ALA A 306 -25.61 5.62 8.56
N SER A 307 -25.44 4.66 7.64
CA SER A 307 -26.52 4.07 6.84
C SER A 307 -27.31 2.98 7.57
N TYR A 308 -26.79 2.43 8.68
CA TYR A 308 -27.46 1.37 9.42
C TYR A 308 -28.30 1.92 10.58
N GLY A 309 -29.49 1.34 10.76
CA GLY A 309 -30.41 1.72 11.83
C GLY A 309 -29.85 1.50 13.24
N ASP A 310 -30.45 2.16 14.23
CA ASP A 310 -30.02 2.12 15.64
C ASP A 310 -30.06 0.69 16.22
N ASP A 311 -30.89 -0.19 15.68
CA ASP A 311 -31.00 -1.60 16.11
C ASP A 311 -29.74 -2.40 15.77
N VAL A 312 -29.12 -2.16 14.58
CA VAL A 312 -27.86 -2.79 14.17
C VAL A 312 -26.72 -2.32 15.08
N LYS A 313 -26.62 -1.02 15.32
CA LYS A 313 -25.63 -0.44 16.22
C LYS A 313 -25.74 -0.99 17.65
N ALA A 314 -26.97 -1.09 18.15
CA ALA A 314 -27.21 -1.67 19.48
C ALA A 314 -26.84 -3.15 19.54
N THR A 315 -27.07 -3.90 18.45
CA THR A 315 -26.65 -5.31 18.34
C THR A 315 -25.11 -5.41 18.36
N ASP A 316 -24.42 -4.61 17.56
CA ASP A 316 -22.96 -4.59 17.50
C ASP A 316 -22.35 -4.31 18.89
N ILE A 317 -22.84 -3.29 19.59
CA ILE A 317 -22.39 -2.97 20.95
C ILE A 317 -22.56 -4.17 21.90
N GLN A 318 -23.70 -4.84 21.88
CA GLN A 318 -23.98 -5.97 22.76
C GLN A 318 -23.13 -7.20 22.41
N LEU A 319 -22.93 -7.50 21.11
CA LEU A 319 -22.03 -8.56 20.67
C LEU A 319 -20.59 -8.28 21.07
N MET A 320 -20.16 -7.02 21.04
CA MET A 320 -18.83 -6.64 21.51
C MET A 320 -18.66 -6.83 23.02
N TYR A 321 -19.68 -6.54 23.83
CA TYR A 321 -19.65 -6.86 25.26
C TYR A 321 -19.59 -8.37 25.51
N PHE A 322 -20.35 -9.16 24.74
CA PHE A 322 -20.28 -10.62 24.78
C PHE A 322 -18.85 -11.11 24.46
N LEU A 323 -18.27 -10.63 23.36
CA LEU A 323 -16.90 -10.99 22.96
C LEU A 323 -15.89 -10.58 24.02
N LYS A 324 -15.96 -9.36 24.55
CA LYS A 324 -15.05 -8.87 25.62
C LYS A 324 -14.98 -9.81 26.82
N GLY A 325 -16.09 -10.44 27.19
CA GLY A 325 -16.17 -11.33 28.35
C GLY A 325 -15.73 -12.78 28.08
N ASN A 326 -15.52 -13.16 26.83
CA ASN A 326 -15.38 -14.56 26.45
C ASN A 326 -14.18 -14.90 25.53
N VAL A 327 -13.56 -13.90 24.85
CA VAL A 327 -12.48 -14.14 23.87
C VAL A 327 -11.13 -14.43 24.53
N ALA A 328 -10.30 -15.24 23.85
CA ALA A 328 -8.93 -15.54 24.30
C ALA A 328 -7.86 -14.55 23.82
N GLY A 329 -8.26 -13.35 23.35
CA GLY A 329 -7.36 -12.25 23.02
C GLY A 329 -6.91 -12.16 21.54
N SER A 330 -7.36 -13.07 20.69
CA SER A 330 -7.04 -13.07 19.26
C SER A 330 -8.20 -13.57 18.42
N LEU A 331 -8.20 -13.22 17.13
CA LEU A 331 -9.14 -13.76 16.13
C LEU A 331 -8.47 -13.90 14.77
N ALA A 332 -9.09 -14.73 13.90
CA ALA A 332 -8.71 -14.86 12.51
C ALA A 332 -9.93 -14.83 11.59
N GLY A 333 -9.99 -13.86 10.68
CA GLY A 333 -10.93 -13.80 9.56
C GLY A 333 -10.26 -14.36 8.30
N PHE A 334 -10.96 -15.18 7.51
CA PHE A 334 -10.35 -15.74 6.31
C PHE A 334 -11.40 -16.11 5.26
N SER A 335 -10.96 -16.14 3.99
CA SER A 335 -11.75 -16.62 2.86
C SER A 335 -11.04 -17.76 2.15
N PHE A 336 -11.81 -18.75 1.74
CA PHE A 336 -11.32 -19.96 1.09
C PHE A 336 -12.31 -20.42 0.01
N CYS A 337 -11.84 -21.26 -0.93
CA CYS A 337 -12.66 -21.84 -1.98
C CYS A 337 -13.11 -23.26 -1.62
N SER A 338 -14.23 -23.70 -2.18
CA SER A 338 -14.61 -25.12 -2.16
C SER A 338 -13.78 -25.89 -3.19
N ASP A 339 -13.45 -27.16 -2.88
CA ASP A 339 -12.73 -28.04 -3.82
C ASP A 339 -13.48 -28.26 -5.14
N ASP A 340 -14.80 -28.10 -5.15
CA ASP A 340 -15.67 -28.45 -6.27
C ASP A 340 -16.15 -27.27 -7.13
N SER A 341 -15.93 -26.01 -6.71
CA SER A 341 -16.35 -24.86 -7.52
C SER A 341 -15.58 -23.58 -7.18
N ILE A 342 -14.98 -22.98 -8.22
CA ILE A 342 -14.35 -21.64 -8.17
C ILE A 342 -15.42 -20.54 -8.04
N GLN A 343 -16.71 -20.87 -8.06
CA GLN A 343 -17.78 -19.89 -8.30
C GLN A 343 -18.18 -19.03 -7.10
N ARG A 344 -17.94 -19.46 -5.85
CA ARG A 344 -18.24 -18.66 -4.67
C ARG A 344 -17.23 -18.91 -3.56
N PRO A 345 -16.53 -17.88 -3.08
CA PRO A 345 -15.69 -18.01 -1.91
C PRO A 345 -16.54 -18.12 -0.64
N PHE A 346 -16.06 -18.90 0.31
CA PHE A 346 -16.58 -18.97 1.66
C PHE A 346 -15.76 -18.06 2.57
N SER A 347 -16.43 -17.40 3.49
CA SER A 347 -15.78 -16.53 4.46
C SER A 347 -16.14 -16.93 5.88
N LEU A 348 -15.17 -16.82 6.78
CA LEU A 348 -15.33 -17.23 8.17
C LEU A 348 -14.51 -16.34 9.10
N LEU A 349 -15.04 -16.11 10.30
CA LEU A 349 -14.33 -15.52 11.41
C LEU A 349 -14.20 -16.56 12.52
N CYS A 350 -12.98 -16.89 12.88
CA CYS A 350 -12.63 -17.87 13.91
C CYS A 350 -12.11 -17.13 15.15
N ILE A 351 -12.78 -17.31 16.29
CA ILE A 351 -12.49 -16.62 17.55
C ILE A 351 -12.26 -17.67 18.65
N PRO A 352 -11.02 -17.88 19.10
CA PRO A 352 -10.75 -18.73 20.26
C PRO A 352 -11.46 -18.19 21.53
N MET A 353 -12.10 -19.07 22.27
CA MET A 353 -12.82 -18.75 23.50
C MET A 353 -12.03 -19.16 24.72
N GLN A 354 -12.07 -18.37 25.79
CA GLN A 354 -11.51 -18.76 27.10
C GLN A 354 -12.21 -19.99 27.66
N ASN A 355 -13.53 -20.04 27.50
CA ASN A 355 -14.38 -21.17 27.90
C ASN A 355 -15.60 -21.25 26.95
N SER A 356 -15.60 -22.20 26.04
CA SER A 356 -16.64 -22.36 25.02
C SER A 356 -18.02 -22.65 25.61
N MET A 357 -18.12 -23.43 26.70
CA MET A 357 -19.40 -23.75 27.33
C MET A 357 -20.01 -22.51 27.98
N LYS A 358 -19.21 -21.71 28.68
CA LYS A 358 -19.66 -20.44 29.26
C LYS A 358 -20.08 -19.48 28.15
N ALA A 359 -19.24 -19.33 27.11
CA ALA A 359 -19.53 -18.45 25.99
C ALA A 359 -20.83 -18.84 25.27
N GLU A 360 -21.10 -20.14 25.07
CA GLU A 360 -22.35 -20.60 24.49
C GLU A 360 -23.57 -20.25 25.37
N ALA A 361 -23.45 -20.39 26.70
CA ALA A 361 -24.51 -20.01 27.63
C ALA A 361 -24.77 -18.49 27.61
N ASP A 362 -23.70 -17.67 27.60
CA ASP A 362 -23.80 -16.21 27.51
C ASP A 362 -24.44 -15.77 26.18
N LEU A 363 -24.10 -16.44 25.06
CA LEU A 363 -24.72 -16.14 23.76
C LEU A 363 -26.23 -16.45 23.76
N ARG A 364 -26.64 -17.56 24.37
CA ARG A 364 -28.06 -17.91 24.51
C ARG A 364 -28.82 -16.87 25.32
N LEU A 365 -28.25 -16.41 26.44
CA LEU A 365 -28.85 -15.33 27.26
C LEU A 365 -28.97 -14.03 26.45
N PHE A 366 -27.94 -13.68 25.69
CA PHE A 366 -28.01 -12.52 24.79
C PHE A 366 -29.19 -12.64 23.81
N MET A 367 -29.35 -13.78 23.16
CA MET A 367 -30.43 -14.01 22.20
C MET A 367 -31.82 -13.99 22.86
N GLN A 368 -31.96 -14.58 24.03
CA GLN A 368 -33.23 -14.57 24.79
C GLN A 368 -33.66 -13.17 25.19
N ASN A 369 -32.74 -12.37 25.71
CA ASN A 369 -33.01 -10.99 26.12
C ASN A 369 -33.42 -10.08 24.96
N ARG A 370 -32.96 -10.37 23.74
CA ARG A 370 -33.37 -9.68 22.52
C ARG A 370 -34.77 -10.09 22.04
N SER A 371 -35.10 -11.38 22.11
CA SER A 371 -36.42 -11.89 21.70
C SER A 371 -37.58 -11.33 22.56
N ILE A 372 -37.30 -11.01 23.81
CA ILE A 372 -38.28 -10.41 24.74
C ILE A 372 -38.55 -8.92 24.45
N LYS A 373 -37.53 -8.20 23.94
CA LYS A 373 -37.62 -6.75 23.70
C LYS A 373 -38.17 -6.37 22.33
N THR A 374 -38.12 -7.26 21.36
CA THR A 374 -38.66 -7.07 20.01
C THR A 374 -39.82 -8.06 19.82
N GLU A 375 -41.05 -7.58 19.75
CA GLU A 375 -42.22 -8.36 19.27
C GLU A 375 -42.06 -8.81 17.80
N SER A 376 -40.93 -8.57 17.22
CA SER A 376 -40.52 -8.92 15.87
C SER A 376 -40.03 -10.37 15.79
N THR A 377 -40.52 -11.11 14.80
CA THR A 377 -40.11 -12.45 14.39
C THR A 377 -38.61 -12.56 14.03
N ALA A 378 -37.84 -11.49 14.12
CA ALA A 378 -36.40 -11.40 13.90
C ALA A 378 -35.53 -11.77 15.12
N GLY A 379 -36.12 -12.27 16.21
CA GLY A 379 -35.38 -12.85 17.34
C GLY A 379 -34.56 -14.06 16.86
N GLY A 380 -33.26 -14.09 17.22
CA GLY A 380 -32.31 -15.10 16.77
C GLY A 380 -32.84 -16.52 16.93
N LYS A 381 -32.79 -17.29 15.84
CA LYS A 381 -33.28 -18.67 15.81
C LYS A 381 -32.12 -19.64 16.01
N ILE A 382 -32.35 -20.69 16.80
CA ILE A 382 -31.44 -21.83 16.90
C ILE A 382 -31.86 -22.85 15.84
N GLN A 383 -30.92 -23.25 15.00
CA GLN A 383 -31.13 -24.20 13.92
C GLN A 383 -30.13 -25.36 14.04
N LEU A 384 -30.56 -26.57 13.70
CA LEU A 384 -29.71 -27.74 13.63
C LEU A 384 -29.41 -28.05 12.17
N PHE A 385 -28.14 -28.11 11.83
CA PHE A 385 -27.67 -28.54 10.52
C PHE A 385 -26.90 -29.84 10.64
N TYR A 386 -27.05 -30.71 9.66
CA TYR A 386 -26.45 -32.02 9.63
C TYR A 386 -25.38 -32.10 8.55
N THR A 387 -24.23 -32.69 8.90
CA THR A 387 -23.15 -33.04 7.96
C THR A 387 -22.71 -34.47 8.28
N GLY A 388 -22.97 -35.41 7.37
CA GLY A 388 -22.79 -36.82 7.64
C GLY A 388 -23.62 -37.26 8.84
N ASN A 389 -23.00 -37.93 9.82
CA ASN A 389 -23.64 -38.40 11.05
C ASN A 389 -23.58 -37.41 12.22
N ARG A 390 -23.14 -36.17 11.98
CA ARG A 390 -22.99 -35.13 13.02
C ARG A 390 -24.01 -34.01 12.82
N SER A 391 -24.52 -33.50 13.93
CA SER A 391 -25.37 -32.30 13.96
C SER A 391 -24.63 -31.14 14.60
N TYR A 392 -24.80 -29.97 14.03
CA TYR A 392 -24.22 -28.73 14.51
C TYR A 392 -25.32 -27.72 14.82
N ARG A 393 -25.19 -27.07 15.97
CA ARG A 393 -26.13 -26.03 16.42
C ARG A 393 -25.67 -24.67 15.95
N PHE A 394 -26.50 -24.02 15.13
CA PHE A 394 -26.29 -22.68 14.65
C PHE A 394 -27.21 -21.70 15.36
N TYR A 395 -26.63 -20.56 15.68
CA TYR A 395 -27.31 -19.41 16.25
C TYR A 395 -27.40 -18.34 15.17
N SER A 396 -28.58 -18.07 14.62
CA SER A 396 -28.81 -16.95 13.71
C SER A 396 -28.81 -15.66 14.55
N LEU A 397 -27.77 -14.85 14.43
CA LEU A 397 -27.64 -13.60 15.17
C LEU A 397 -28.57 -12.54 14.60
N PRO A 398 -29.03 -11.56 15.42
CA PRO A 398 -29.69 -10.38 14.89
C PRO A 398 -28.77 -9.65 13.90
N PRO A 399 -29.32 -8.82 12.95
CA PRO A 399 -28.53 -8.06 12.00
C PRO A 399 -27.41 -7.28 12.67
N SER A 400 -26.18 -7.45 12.15
CA SER A 400 -24.95 -6.96 12.79
C SER A 400 -23.86 -6.76 11.76
N THR A 401 -23.00 -5.76 11.94
CA THR A 401 -21.81 -5.54 11.12
C THR A 401 -20.56 -6.19 11.71
N ILE A 402 -20.66 -6.90 12.83
CA ILE A 402 -19.55 -7.43 13.61
C ILE A 402 -18.65 -8.37 12.79
N PHE A 403 -19.26 -9.18 11.91
CA PHE A 403 -18.50 -10.09 11.05
C PHE A 403 -17.56 -9.31 10.13
N SER A 404 -18.07 -8.35 9.36
CA SER A 404 -17.25 -7.56 8.42
C SER A 404 -16.27 -6.63 9.14
N GLN A 405 -16.64 -6.11 10.32
CA GLN A 405 -15.75 -5.26 11.11
C GLN A 405 -14.51 -6.03 11.58
N LEU A 406 -14.68 -7.23 12.10
CA LEU A 406 -13.61 -8.02 12.68
C LEU A 406 -12.83 -8.87 11.67
N SER A 407 -13.50 -9.40 10.64
CA SER A 407 -12.82 -10.19 9.60
C SER A 407 -12.02 -9.33 8.62
N GLY A 408 -12.36 -8.05 8.46
CA GLY A 408 -11.82 -7.19 7.41
C GLY A 408 -12.39 -7.49 6.02
N ILE A 409 -13.37 -8.40 5.92
CA ILE A 409 -14.05 -8.78 4.68
C ILE A 409 -15.31 -7.93 4.56
N LYS A 410 -15.52 -7.29 3.40
CA LYS A 410 -16.75 -6.54 3.14
C LYS A 410 -17.86 -7.52 2.82
N ASP A 411 -18.80 -7.69 3.73
CA ASP A 411 -20.05 -8.42 3.50
C ASP A 411 -21.19 -7.43 3.26
N ALA A 412 -21.98 -7.70 2.23
CA ALA A 412 -23.16 -6.89 1.93
C ALA A 412 -24.35 -7.25 2.84
N ASP A 413 -24.37 -8.48 3.35
CA ASP A 413 -25.43 -8.99 4.20
C ASP A 413 -25.10 -8.80 5.69
N LEU A 414 -26.08 -8.32 6.45
CA LEU A 414 -25.98 -8.19 7.92
C LEU A 414 -26.25 -9.51 8.64
N ASN A 415 -26.51 -10.59 7.89
CA ASN A 415 -26.78 -11.91 8.46
C ASN A 415 -25.49 -12.54 8.95
N THR A 416 -25.50 -12.99 10.19
CA THR A 416 -24.38 -13.69 10.79
C THR A 416 -24.89 -14.91 11.55
N TYR A 417 -24.25 -16.04 11.29
CA TYR A 417 -24.50 -17.30 11.98
C TYR A 417 -23.34 -17.63 12.88
N ALA A 418 -23.62 -17.92 14.13
CA ALA A 418 -22.65 -18.33 15.13
C ALA A 418 -22.72 -19.84 15.38
N LEU A 419 -21.56 -20.48 15.53
CA LEU A 419 -21.42 -21.90 15.82
C LEU A 419 -20.23 -22.09 16.77
N PHE A 420 -20.41 -22.91 17.81
CA PHE A 420 -19.29 -23.34 18.64
C PHE A 420 -18.74 -24.67 18.11
N TYR A 421 -17.46 -24.64 17.73
CA TYR A 421 -16.72 -25.79 17.22
C TYR A 421 -15.43 -25.96 17.99
N LYS A 422 -15.32 -27.06 18.76
CA LYS A 422 -14.23 -27.27 19.72
C LYS A 422 -14.17 -26.10 20.71
N ASP A 423 -13.04 -25.45 20.83
CA ASP A 423 -12.74 -24.31 21.71
C ASP A 423 -12.94 -22.94 21.04
N LYS A 424 -13.63 -22.90 19.88
CA LYS A 424 -13.74 -21.69 19.05
C LYS A 424 -15.19 -21.34 18.78
N LEU A 425 -15.48 -20.05 18.74
CA LEU A 425 -16.65 -19.48 18.13
C LEU A 425 -16.35 -19.22 16.64
N LEU A 426 -17.15 -19.79 15.77
CA LEU A 426 -17.13 -19.53 14.35
C LEU A 426 -18.29 -18.62 14.01
N LEU A 427 -18.01 -17.50 13.32
CA LEU A 427 -19.01 -16.63 12.73
C LEU A 427 -18.90 -16.72 11.21
N ALA A 428 -20.04 -16.87 10.53
CA ALA A 428 -20.12 -16.99 9.08
C ALA A 428 -21.33 -16.23 8.54
N PRO A 429 -21.31 -15.73 7.30
CA PRO A 429 -22.45 -15.08 6.67
C PRO A 429 -23.59 -16.07 6.39
N ASP A 430 -23.27 -17.35 6.25
CA ASP A 430 -24.23 -18.42 6.03
C ASP A 430 -23.77 -19.76 6.65
N PRO A 431 -24.69 -20.70 6.93
CA PRO A 431 -24.33 -21.99 7.51
C PRO A 431 -23.47 -22.87 6.60
N VAL A 432 -23.57 -22.73 5.27
CA VAL A 432 -22.82 -23.54 4.30
C VAL A 432 -21.33 -23.23 4.39
N SER A 433 -20.97 -21.96 4.56
CA SER A 433 -19.59 -21.52 4.78
C SER A 433 -18.96 -22.21 6.00
N ALA A 434 -19.67 -22.25 7.13
CA ALA A 434 -19.16 -22.88 8.36
C ALA A 434 -19.08 -24.42 8.22
N LEU A 435 -20.06 -25.06 7.59
CA LEU A 435 -20.06 -26.50 7.35
C LEU A 435 -18.96 -26.92 6.35
N SER A 436 -18.74 -26.14 5.29
CA SER A 436 -17.63 -26.34 4.35
C SER A 436 -16.29 -26.27 5.05
N TYR A 437 -16.11 -25.26 5.93
CA TYR A 437 -14.91 -25.13 6.75
C TYR A 437 -14.68 -26.38 7.61
N ILE A 438 -15.67 -26.82 8.37
CA ILE A 438 -15.55 -28.00 9.24
C ILE A 438 -15.18 -29.23 8.43
N ASN A 439 -15.82 -29.45 7.27
CA ASN A 439 -15.53 -30.58 6.38
C ASN A 439 -14.07 -30.56 5.89
N GLN A 440 -13.53 -29.38 5.48
CA GLN A 440 -12.14 -29.24 5.06
C GLN A 440 -11.17 -29.58 6.21
N ILE A 441 -11.42 -29.01 7.39
CA ILE A 441 -10.54 -29.22 8.55
C ILE A 441 -10.58 -30.70 9.02
N GLU A 442 -11.75 -31.34 9.04
CA GLU A 442 -11.86 -32.73 9.44
C GLU A 442 -11.23 -33.71 8.43
N LYS A 443 -11.24 -33.38 7.15
CA LYS A 443 -10.49 -34.09 6.11
C LYS A 443 -8.97 -33.85 6.16
N GLY A 444 -8.51 -32.92 6.98
CA GLY A 444 -7.11 -32.52 7.06
C GLY A 444 -6.59 -31.79 5.83
N ASN A 445 -7.49 -31.13 5.08
CA ASN A 445 -7.18 -30.21 3.99
C ASN A 445 -6.82 -28.85 4.58
N ILE A 446 -5.61 -28.73 5.11
CA ILE A 446 -5.13 -27.56 5.85
C ILE A 446 -3.93 -26.94 5.17
N ILE A 447 -3.83 -25.60 5.25
CA ILE A 447 -2.78 -24.81 4.60
C ILE A 447 -1.38 -25.07 5.19
N GLU A 448 -1.30 -25.58 6.43
CA GLU A 448 -0.02 -25.91 7.09
C GLU A 448 0.81 -26.96 6.32
N LYS A 449 0.17 -27.75 5.47
CA LYS A 449 0.85 -28.72 4.61
C LYS A 449 1.46 -28.10 3.36
N ASP A 450 1.03 -26.90 2.99
CA ASP A 450 1.48 -26.18 1.79
C ASP A 450 2.89 -25.61 1.99
N SER A 451 3.80 -25.93 1.08
CA SER A 451 5.18 -25.43 1.07
C SER A 451 5.23 -23.91 0.78
N ILE A 452 4.32 -23.39 -0.05
CA ILE A 452 4.24 -21.98 -0.37
C ILE A 452 3.81 -21.19 0.87
N TYR A 453 2.81 -21.68 1.60
CA TYR A 453 2.41 -21.07 2.87
C TYR A 453 3.57 -21.02 3.88
N LYS A 454 4.30 -22.13 4.05
CA LYS A 454 5.45 -22.21 4.97
C LYS A 454 6.54 -21.20 4.59
N LYS A 455 6.83 -21.09 3.30
CA LYS A 455 7.76 -20.08 2.79
C LYS A 455 7.27 -18.67 3.10
N ASN A 456 6.01 -18.37 2.81
CA ASN A 456 5.45 -17.03 3.01
C ASN A 456 5.41 -16.64 4.49
N ILE A 457 4.96 -17.52 5.37
CA ILE A 457 4.88 -17.23 6.81
C ILE A 457 6.26 -17.06 7.45
N SER A 458 7.34 -17.58 6.86
CA SER A 458 8.70 -17.38 7.36
C SER A 458 9.20 -15.93 7.21
N HIS A 459 8.55 -15.11 6.40
CA HIS A 459 8.82 -13.67 6.29
C HIS A 459 8.13 -12.84 7.38
N VAL A 460 7.25 -13.44 8.18
CA VAL A 460 6.47 -12.76 9.22
C VAL A 460 7.24 -12.77 10.54
N ASP A 461 7.24 -11.64 11.24
CA ASP A 461 7.74 -11.58 12.62
C ASP A 461 6.94 -12.52 13.53
N THR A 462 7.60 -13.09 14.53
CA THR A 462 6.98 -14.04 15.47
C THR A 462 5.87 -13.45 16.32
N HIS A 463 5.84 -12.12 16.48
CA HIS A 463 4.83 -11.41 17.25
C HIS A 463 4.35 -10.19 16.49
N PHE A 464 3.04 -10.00 16.40
CA PHE A 464 2.40 -8.89 15.71
C PHE A 464 1.05 -8.53 16.37
N ASN A 465 0.53 -7.35 16.04
CA ASN A 465 -0.80 -6.92 16.47
C ASN A 465 -1.85 -7.17 15.38
N SER A 466 -1.44 -7.13 14.12
CA SER A 466 -2.27 -7.49 12.96
C SER A 466 -1.41 -8.12 11.87
N LEU A 467 -1.92 -9.17 11.24
CA LEU A 467 -1.32 -9.81 10.06
C LEU A 467 -2.40 -10.09 9.02
N LEU A 468 -2.29 -9.45 7.88
CA LEU A 468 -3.04 -9.80 6.68
C LEU A 468 -2.13 -10.59 5.75
N MET A 469 -2.61 -11.73 5.24
CA MET A 469 -1.99 -12.46 4.14
C MET A 469 -3.05 -12.72 3.07
N THR A 470 -2.75 -12.37 1.82
CA THR A 470 -3.69 -12.60 0.71
C THR A 470 -3.00 -12.83 -0.61
N ASP A 471 -3.54 -13.74 -1.43
CA ASP A 471 -3.24 -13.86 -2.84
C ASP A 471 -3.99 -12.77 -3.61
N LEU A 472 -3.27 -11.74 -4.07
CA LEU A 472 -3.89 -10.60 -4.73
C LEU A 472 -4.54 -10.96 -6.07
N GLY A 473 -4.03 -11.98 -6.78
CA GLY A 473 -4.63 -12.47 -8.01
C GLY A 473 -5.98 -13.15 -7.77
N LYS A 474 -6.07 -13.99 -6.75
CA LYS A 474 -7.35 -14.59 -6.36
C LYS A 474 -8.32 -13.55 -5.82
N LEU A 475 -7.84 -12.59 -5.02
CA LEU A 475 -8.68 -11.51 -4.51
C LEU A 475 -9.25 -10.62 -5.64
N ALA A 476 -8.51 -10.45 -6.74
CA ALA A 476 -8.95 -9.68 -7.90
C ALA A 476 -10.17 -10.30 -8.61
N LEU A 477 -10.35 -11.62 -8.50
CA LEU A 477 -11.51 -12.33 -9.07
C LEU A 477 -12.80 -12.05 -8.31
N TYR A 478 -12.70 -11.56 -7.07
CA TYR A 478 -13.83 -11.33 -6.18
C TYR A 478 -13.83 -9.87 -5.68
N PRO A 479 -14.13 -8.88 -6.54
CA PRO A 479 -14.04 -7.47 -6.19
C PRO A 479 -14.99 -7.05 -5.06
N GLU A 480 -16.09 -7.77 -4.84
CA GLU A 480 -17.01 -7.60 -3.72
C GLU A 480 -16.38 -7.92 -2.36
N TYR A 481 -15.38 -8.80 -2.33
CA TYR A 481 -14.64 -9.19 -1.12
C TYR A 481 -13.35 -8.40 -0.90
N ARG A 482 -13.20 -7.23 -1.54
CA ARG A 482 -12.02 -6.37 -1.33
C ARG A 482 -11.87 -6.03 0.13
N SER A 483 -10.72 -6.41 0.67
CA SER A 483 -10.38 -6.11 2.06
C SER A 483 -10.17 -4.61 2.26
N ARG A 484 -10.74 -4.08 3.34
CA ARG A 484 -10.46 -2.71 3.81
C ARG A 484 -9.03 -2.53 4.32
N LEU A 485 -8.31 -3.63 4.53
CA LEU A 485 -6.94 -3.65 5.07
C LEU A 485 -5.86 -3.56 3.98
N ILE A 486 -6.26 -3.54 2.70
CA ILE A 486 -5.34 -3.35 1.57
C ILE A 486 -5.41 -1.89 1.15
N PRO A 487 -4.28 -1.16 1.17
CA PRO A 487 -4.25 0.23 0.73
C PRO A 487 -4.80 0.39 -0.69
N ASP A 488 -5.61 1.44 -0.89
CA ASP A 488 -6.28 1.72 -2.18
C ASP A 488 -5.28 1.77 -3.35
N PHE A 489 -4.08 2.26 -3.13
CA PHE A 489 -3.03 2.31 -4.14
C PHE A 489 -2.75 0.94 -4.76
N PHE A 490 -2.59 -0.11 -3.94
CA PHE A 490 -2.31 -1.45 -4.45
C PHE A 490 -3.52 -2.07 -5.15
N SER A 491 -4.73 -1.79 -4.64
CA SER A 491 -5.97 -2.27 -5.27
C SER A 491 -6.28 -1.59 -6.61
N GLN A 492 -5.82 -0.37 -6.83
CA GLN A 492 -5.95 0.35 -8.11
C GLN A 492 -5.00 -0.19 -9.18
N HIS A 493 -3.88 -0.78 -8.79
CA HIS A 493 -2.86 -1.31 -9.70
C HIS A 493 -2.81 -2.84 -9.73
N MET A 494 -3.98 -3.50 -9.69
CA MET A 494 -4.09 -4.97 -9.64
C MET A 494 -3.52 -5.67 -10.88
N SER A 495 -3.43 -5.00 -12.03
CA SER A 495 -2.75 -5.55 -13.21
C SER A 495 -1.32 -6.01 -12.93
N PHE A 496 -0.60 -5.27 -12.08
CA PHE A 496 0.74 -5.64 -11.62
C PHE A 496 0.69 -6.51 -10.36
N PHE A 497 -0.06 -6.07 -9.34
CA PHE A 497 -0.04 -6.71 -8.02
C PHE A 497 -0.74 -8.07 -7.98
N SER A 498 -1.58 -8.43 -8.97
CA SER A 498 -2.21 -9.76 -9.05
C SER A 498 -1.20 -10.92 -9.11
N ASN A 499 0.04 -10.66 -9.52
CA ASN A 499 1.11 -11.66 -9.57
C ASN A 499 1.78 -11.89 -8.20
N PHE A 500 1.28 -11.25 -7.12
CA PHE A 500 1.90 -11.32 -5.82
C PHE A 500 0.97 -11.87 -4.74
N ILE A 501 1.60 -12.45 -3.71
CA ILE A 501 0.99 -12.65 -2.41
C ILE A 501 1.41 -11.47 -1.54
N LEU A 502 0.45 -10.80 -0.92
CA LEU A 502 0.68 -9.70 0.01
C LEU A 502 0.67 -10.22 1.44
N LEU A 503 1.70 -9.90 2.19
CA LEU A 503 1.73 -9.91 3.65
C LEU A 503 1.73 -8.46 4.13
N ASN A 504 0.79 -8.10 4.99
CA ASN A 504 0.77 -6.78 5.66
C ASN A 504 0.72 -7.01 7.16
N GLN A 505 1.85 -6.78 7.81
CA GLN A 505 2.03 -6.97 9.24
C GLN A 505 2.13 -5.62 9.94
N LEU A 506 1.36 -5.45 11.01
CA LEU A 506 1.44 -4.28 11.87
C LEU A 506 1.98 -4.73 13.23
N VAL A 507 3.08 -4.13 13.65
CA VAL A 507 3.71 -4.38 14.96
C VAL A 507 3.69 -3.10 15.76
N CYS A 508 3.13 -3.13 16.98
CA CYS A 508 3.18 -2.00 17.91
C CYS A 508 4.32 -2.18 18.89
N ARG A 509 5.23 -1.19 18.92
CA ARG A 509 6.32 -1.08 19.92
C ARG A 509 6.38 0.36 20.40
N ASP A 510 6.46 0.56 21.71
CA ASP A 510 6.55 1.89 22.32
C ASP A 510 5.46 2.86 21.83
N ARG A 511 4.22 2.37 21.69
CA ARG A 511 3.05 3.09 21.16
C ARG A 511 3.19 3.61 19.73
N LYS A 512 4.18 3.11 18.97
CA LYS A 512 4.33 3.35 17.54
C LYS A 512 3.98 2.10 16.76
N VAL A 513 3.27 2.27 15.65
CA VAL A 513 2.91 1.15 14.78
C VAL A 513 3.85 1.13 13.58
N TYR A 514 4.45 -0.01 13.36
CA TYR A 514 5.40 -0.28 12.28
C TYR A 514 4.73 -1.17 11.24
N PRO A 515 4.32 -0.62 10.10
CA PRO A 515 3.85 -1.42 8.97
C PRO A 515 5.03 -2.12 8.31
N ASN A 516 4.84 -3.40 7.99
CA ASN A 516 5.75 -4.20 7.18
C ASN A 516 4.92 -4.92 6.10
N LEU A 517 5.02 -4.43 4.86
CA LEU A 517 4.34 -4.99 3.71
C LEU A 517 5.36 -5.78 2.89
N ILE A 518 5.03 -7.02 2.56
CA ILE A 518 5.89 -7.88 1.75
C ILE A 518 5.04 -8.39 0.58
N PHE A 519 5.47 -8.08 -0.64
CA PHE A 519 4.88 -8.61 -1.87
C PHE A 519 5.76 -9.74 -2.36
N ILE A 520 5.31 -10.97 -2.25
CA ILE A 520 6.03 -12.17 -2.67
C ILE A 520 5.54 -12.55 -4.07
N TYR A 521 6.45 -12.59 -5.03
CA TYR A 521 6.14 -12.93 -6.41
C TYR A 521 5.79 -14.40 -6.54
N LYS A 522 4.72 -14.67 -7.28
CA LYS A 522 4.29 -16.04 -7.62
C LYS A 522 5.01 -16.46 -8.89
N ASP A 523 6.06 -17.27 -8.76
CA ASP A 523 6.64 -17.93 -9.92
C ASP A 523 5.56 -18.86 -10.53
N GLU A 524 5.05 -18.49 -11.70
CA GLU A 524 4.32 -19.44 -12.53
C GLU A 524 5.30 -20.54 -12.99
N LYS A 525 5.29 -21.66 -12.30
CA LYS A 525 5.93 -22.90 -12.78
C LYS A 525 4.97 -23.70 -13.62
#